data_86dfe3b46f7de2a677708935e94d8c4c
#
_entry.id   86dfe3b46f7de2a677708935e94d8c4c
#
_cell.length_a   1.000
_cell.length_b   1.000
_cell.length_c   1.000
_cell.angle_alpha   90.00
_cell.angle_beta   90.00
_cell.angle_gamma   90.00
#
_symmetry.space_group_name_H-M   'P 1'
#
loop_
_entity.id
_entity.type
_entity.pdbx_description
1 polymer ?
#
loop_
_entity_poly.entity_id
_entity_poly.type
_entity_poly.pdbx_seq_one_letter_code
_entity_poly.pdbx_strand_id
1 'polypeptide(L)'
;MLNRRKSKLPPMVNNLNEMFRMLWMLGAVIFIYIHAYLVTASLQVSNLDYTLRFINDAYLVLFLFVVFYELIRVTLIRVKLFREEWWPILNEKGKMIGSIHNKTSLSDPTKYIHPIIRVMLIENNRIFLQKRCQQDLVYPGYWDTALSNHVKVNETVEQCISRTANERYGIKELKPIFLSNYMHETDVEYHYAFLFVACKLPDLEHNKEYIDHAKWWTVQQIEDNLTTDIFTDNFLSEFELVKRSGLLESGKCECDCRLKEAVLNGSF
;
A
#
# COMPACT_ATOMS: atom_id res chain seq x y z
N MET A 1 -17.54 27.30 -3.92
CA MET A 1 -16.09 27.58 -3.81
C MET A 1 -15.39 26.32 -3.31
N LEU A 2 -14.88 25.49 -4.22
CA LEU A 2 -14.16 24.27 -3.89
C LEU A 2 -12.78 24.66 -3.35
N ASN A 3 -12.62 24.52 -2.04
CA ASN A 3 -11.34 24.66 -1.37
C ASN A 3 -10.46 23.49 -1.80
N ARG A 4 -9.61 23.69 -2.83
CA ARG A 4 -8.58 22.73 -3.24
C ARG A 4 -7.61 22.56 -2.07
N ARG A 5 -7.93 21.66 -1.13
CA ARG A 5 -6.94 21.16 -0.19
C ARG A 5 -5.82 20.54 -1.02
N LYS A 6 -4.63 21.09 -0.88
CA LYS A 6 -3.41 20.60 -1.54
C LYS A 6 -3.27 19.11 -1.25
N SER A 7 -3.56 18.29 -2.26
CA SER A 7 -3.17 16.88 -2.22
C SER A 7 -1.67 16.86 -1.93
N LYS A 8 -1.25 16.20 -0.87
CA LYS A 8 0.18 15.98 -0.65
C LYS A 8 0.70 15.28 -1.89
N LEU A 9 1.75 15.84 -2.48
CA LEU A 9 2.37 15.32 -3.70
C LEU A 9 2.72 13.83 -3.52
N PRO A 10 2.59 13.01 -4.58
CA PRO A 10 2.98 11.62 -4.53
C PRO A 10 4.42 11.47 -4.01
N PRO A 11 4.77 10.37 -3.34
CA PRO A 11 6.11 10.13 -2.80
C PRO A 11 7.23 10.34 -3.83
N MET A 12 6.96 10.07 -5.10
CA MET A 12 7.92 10.25 -6.21
C MET A 12 8.25 11.72 -6.47
N VAL A 13 7.27 12.62 -6.40
CA VAL A 13 7.47 14.07 -6.60
C VAL A 13 8.21 14.68 -5.41
N ASN A 14 7.95 14.21 -4.20
CA ASN A 14 8.72 14.60 -3.02
C ASN A 14 10.20 14.20 -3.14
N ASN A 15 10.50 13.00 -3.67
CA ASN A 15 11.88 12.54 -3.90
C ASN A 15 12.62 13.43 -4.90
N LEU A 16 11.97 13.88 -5.99
CA LEU A 16 12.56 14.79 -6.96
C LEU A 16 12.88 16.17 -6.33
N ASN A 17 11.95 16.74 -5.58
CA ASN A 17 12.15 18.01 -4.89
C ASN A 17 13.31 17.92 -3.88
N GLU A 18 13.46 16.80 -3.18
CA GLU A 18 14.57 16.58 -2.26
C GLU A 18 15.92 16.43 -3.00
N MET A 19 15.96 15.77 -4.15
CA MET A 19 17.15 15.72 -5.01
C MET A 19 17.54 17.11 -5.50
N PHE A 20 16.61 17.90 -5.99
CA PHE A 20 16.89 19.28 -6.41
C PHE A 20 17.44 20.13 -5.28
N ARG A 21 16.89 19.97 -4.07
CA ARG A 21 17.38 20.67 -2.89
C ARG A 21 18.81 20.29 -2.54
N MET A 22 19.16 18.98 -2.58
CA MET A 22 20.54 18.53 -2.36
C MET A 22 21.51 19.12 -3.39
N LEU A 23 21.13 19.13 -4.66
CA LEU A 23 21.95 19.72 -5.73
C LEU A 23 22.18 21.22 -5.52
N TRP A 24 21.16 21.96 -5.11
CA TRP A 24 21.28 23.38 -4.79
C TRP A 24 22.21 23.63 -3.61
N MET A 25 22.12 22.85 -2.55
CA MET A 25 22.97 22.99 -1.37
C MET A 25 24.43 22.68 -1.71
N LEU A 26 24.69 21.58 -2.41
CA LEU A 26 26.04 21.24 -2.87
C LEU A 26 26.60 22.30 -3.81
N GLY A 27 25.80 22.79 -4.75
CA GLY A 27 26.16 23.87 -5.65
C GLY A 27 26.52 25.17 -4.91
N ALA A 28 25.73 25.55 -3.91
CA ALA A 28 26.00 26.73 -3.09
C ALA A 28 27.33 26.59 -2.30
N VAL A 29 27.58 25.40 -1.76
CA VAL A 29 28.82 25.11 -1.05
C VAL A 29 30.02 25.24 -2.00
N ILE A 30 29.96 24.66 -3.18
CA ILE A 30 31.04 24.77 -4.20
C ILE A 30 31.23 26.21 -4.64
N PHE A 31 30.15 26.95 -4.85
CA PHE A 31 30.21 28.37 -5.25
C PHE A 31 30.91 29.22 -4.19
N ILE A 32 30.58 29.07 -2.91
CA ILE A 32 31.20 29.80 -1.79
C ILE A 32 32.70 29.46 -1.76
N TYR A 33 33.11 28.19 -1.96
CA TYR A 33 34.50 27.79 -2.01
C TYR A 33 35.26 28.51 -3.11
N ILE A 34 34.78 28.44 -4.34
CA ILE A 34 35.44 29.08 -5.50
C ILE A 34 35.58 30.58 -5.23
N HIS A 35 34.55 31.20 -4.68
CA HIS A 35 34.58 32.65 -4.38
C HIS A 35 35.60 32.97 -3.29
N ALA A 36 35.63 32.26 -2.20
CA ALA A 36 36.62 32.43 -1.13
C ALA A 36 38.06 32.22 -1.63
N TYR A 37 38.27 31.19 -2.47
CA TYR A 37 39.59 30.92 -3.09
C TYR A 37 40.06 32.09 -4.00
N LEU A 38 39.18 32.58 -4.89
CA LEU A 38 39.47 33.68 -5.80
C LEU A 38 39.76 34.97 -5.07
N VAL A 39 38.98 35.30 -4.05
CA VAL A 39 39.17 36.50 -3.21
C VAL A 39 40.52 36.41 -2.49
N THR A 40 40.86 35.30 -1.88
CA THR A 40 42.14 35.12 -1.16
C THR A 40 43.32 35.18 -2.09
N ALA A 41 43.21 34.58 -3.29
CA ALA A 41 44.24 34.63 -4.29
C ALA A 41 44.47 36.04 -4.88
N SER A 42 43.39 36.86 -4.91
CA SER A 42 43.50 38.24 -5.40
C SER A 42 44.06 39.24 -4.35
N LEU A 43 43.95 38.93 -3.07
CA LEU A 43 44.51 39.70 -1.98
C LEU A 43 45.99 39.32 -1.81
N GLN A 44 46.91 40.30 -1.84
CA GLN A 44 48.35 40.07 -1.55
C GLN A 44 48.56 39.78 -0.05
N VAL A 45 48.15 38.58 0.37
CA VAL A 45 48.24 38.13 1.76
C VAL A 45 49.61 37.55 2.05
N SER A 46 50.29 38.05 3.08
CA SER A 46 51.51 37.44 3.60
C SER A 46 51.18 36.04 4.12
N ASN A 47 51.93 35.02 3.69
CA ASN A 47 51.66 33.59 3.95
C ASN A 47 50.45 33.03 3.20
N LEU A 48 50.30 33.36 1.94
CA LEU A 48 49.22 32.93 1.07
C LEU A 48 49.02 31.40 1.09
N ASP A 49 50.10 30.62 1.02
CA ASP A 49 50.04 29.16 1.03
C ASP A 49 49.43 28.57 2.29
N TYR A 50 49.73 29.14 3.46
CA TYR A 50 49.14 28.69 4.73
C TYR A 50 47.65 29.01 4.79
N THR A 51 47.29 30.20 4.38
CA THR A 51 45.88 30.65 4.36
C THR A 51 45.04 29.84 3.40
N LEU A 52 45.55 29.51 2.22
CA LEU A 52 44.86 28.64 1.24
C LEU A 52 44.69 27.21 1.74
N ARG A 53 45.70 26.64 2.39
CA ARG A 53 45.56 25.31 3.03
C ARG A 53 44.50 25.31 4.12
N PHE A 54 44.53 26.31 5.00
CA PHE A 54 43.49 26.41 6.06
C PHE A 54 42.08 26.52 5.48
N ILE A 55 41.90 27.32 4.42
CA ILE A 55 40.62 27.46 3.74
C ILE A 55 40.19 26.11 3.14
N ASN A 56 41.09 25.41 2.49
CA ASN A 56 40.78 24.09 1.92
C ASN A 56 40.36 23.07 2.99
N ASP A 57 41.09 23.00 4.10
CA ASP A 57 40.79 22.05 5.19
C ASP A 57 39.46 22.37 5.86
N ALA A 58 39.23 23.63 6.20
CA ALA A 58 37.97 24.10 6.78
C ALA A 58 36.78 23.81 5.84
N TYR A 59 37.01 23.98 4.54
CA TYR A 59 36.00 23.75 3.54
C TYR A 59 35.67 22.29 3.35
N LEU A 60 36.70 21.42 3.33
CA LEU A 60 36.52 19.98 3.28
C LEU A 60 35.67 19.49 4.47
N VAL A 61 35.96 19.98 5.67
CA VAL A 61 35.18 19.64 6.87
C VAL A 61 33.73 20.10 6.73
N LEU A 62 33.51 21.32 6.27
CA LEU A 62 32.16 21.84 6.04
C LEU A 62 31.40 21.02 4.97
N PHE A 63 32.06 20.69 3.88
CA PHE A 63 31.48 19.87 2.80
C PHE A 63 31.07 18.50 3.31
N LEU A 64 31.97 17.80 4.02
CA LEU A 64 31.66 16.48 4.60
C LEU A 64 30.51 16.56 5.61
N PHE A 65 30.43 17.61 6.42
CA PHE A 65 29.35 17.83 7.37
C PHE A 65 28.01 17.99 6.65
N VAL A 66 27.94 18.79 5.57
CA VAL A 66 26.72 18.98 4.77
C VAL A 66 26.27 17.66 4.12
N VAL A 67 27.23 16.92 3.53
CA VAL A 67 26.92 15.61 2.91
C VAL A 67 26.40 14.63 3.96
N PHE A 68 27.03 14.54 5.11
CA PHE A 68 26.63 13.62 6.18
C PHE A 68 25.25 13.99 6.76
N TYR A 69 25.01 15.29 6.99
CA TYR A 69 23.72 15.80 7.42
C TYR A 69 22.60 15.42 6.44
N GLU A 70 22.82 15.63 5.14
CA GLU A 70 21.81 15.29 4.12
C GLU A 70 21.61 13.78 3.98
N LEU A 71 22.64 12.96 4.11
CA LEU A 71 22.51 11.50 4.12
C LEU A 71 21.62 11.03 5.27
N ILE A 72 21.85 11.52 6.49
CA ILE A 72 21.02 11.21 7.65
C ILE A 72 19.58 11.66 7.40
N ARG A 73 19.39 12.90 6.97
CA ARG A 73 18.07 13.47 6.74
C ARG A 73 17.28 12.69 5.69
N VAL A 74 17.88 12.39 4.54
CA VAL A 74 17.22 11.59 3.48
C VAL A 74 16.88 10.19 3.98
N THR A 75 17.78 9.58 4.76
CA THR A 75 17.53 8.27 5.35
C THR A 75 16.33 8.30 6.31
N LEU A 76 16.27 9.31 7.19
CA LEU A 76 15.14 9.48 8.12
C LEU A 76 13.81 9.71 7.39
N ILE A 77 13.83 10.52 6.32
CA ILE A 77 12.64 10.74 5.48
C ILE A 77 12.20 9.44 4.80
N ARG A 78 13.15 8.68 4.23
CA ARG A 78 12.86 7.37 3.61
C ARG A 78 12.25 6.40 4.60
N VAL A 79 12.84 6.24 5.78
CA VAL A 79 12.30 5.36 6.84
C VAL A 79 10.88 5.78 7.23
N LYS A 80 10.62 7.10 7.34
CA LYS A 80 9.28 7.61 7.63
C LYS A 80 8.30 7.27 6.50
N LEU A 81 8.66 7.53 5.25
CA LEU A 81 7.81 7.23 4.08
C LEU A 81 7.56 5.73 3.92
N PHE A 82 8.55 4.87 4.22
CA PHE A 82 8.36 3.42 4.20
C PHE A 82 7.38 2.92 5.27
N ARG A 83 7.23 3.64 6.38
CA ARG A 83 6.26 3.31 7.44
C ARG A 83 4.87 3.89 7.16
N GLU A 84 4.76 4.86 6.27
CA GLU A 84 3.48 5.45 5.88
C GLU A 84 2.83 4.60 4.80
N GLU A 85 1.57 4.27 5.01
CA GLU A 85 0.76 3.54 4.04
C GLU A 85 -0.03 4.52 3.17
N TRP A 86 0.22 4.47 1.85
CA TRP A 86 -0.44 5.31 0.85
C TRP A 86 -1.35 4.47 -0.02
N TRP A 87 -2.58 4.90 -0.18
CA TRP A 87 -3.58 4.24 -1.01
C TRP A 87 -3.81 5.00 -2.31
N PRO A 88 -3.92 4.31 -3.45
CA PRO A 88 -4.36 4.91 -4.71
C PRO A 88 -5.79 5.43 -4.57
N ILE A 89 -6.08 6.55 -5.23
CA ILE A 89 -7.44 7.05 -5.43
C ILE A 89 -7.82 6.72 -6.87
N LEU A 90 -8.93 6.03 -7.04
CA LEU A 90 -9.45 5.66 -8.34
C LEU A 90 -10.63 6.55 -8.74
N ASN A 91 -10.91 6.62 -10.04
CA ASN A 91 -12.20 7.09 -10.54
C ASN A 91 -13.16 5.89 -10.67
N GLU A 92 -14.43 6.16 -11.03
CA GLU A 92 -15.46 5.14 -11.23
C GLU A 92 -15.10 4.07 -12.29
N LYS A 93 -14.16 4.38 -13.20
CA LYS A 93 -13.66 3.46 -14.23
C LYS A 93 -12.47 2.61 -13.77
N GLY A 94 -12.08 2.70 -12.49
CA GLY A 94 -10.93 1.99 -11.93
C GLY A 94 -9.56 2.59 -12.30
N LYS A 95 -9.51 3.79 -12.93
CA LYS A 95 -8.25 4.44 -13.28
C LYS A 95 -7.73 5.27 -12.10
N MET A 96 -6.46 5.12 -11.78
CA MET A 96 -5.78 5.92 -10.74
C MET A 96 -5.75 7.40 -11.14
N ILE A 97 -6.22 8.26 -10.23
CA ILE A 97 -6.27 9.72 -10.37
C ILE A 97 -5.44 10.45 -9.31
N GLY A 98 -4.93 9.74 -8.32
CA GLY A 98 -4.12 10.29 -7.25
C GLY A 98 -3.77 9.27 -6.20
N SER A 99 -3.23 9.75 -5.08
CA SER A 99 -2.97 8.93 -3.89
C SER A 99 -3.16 9.75 -2.63
N ILE A 100 -3.49 9.08 -1.53
CA ILE A 100 -3.70 9.69 -0.22
C ILE A 100 -3.11 8.78 0.87
N HIS A 101 -2.65 9.40 1.94
CA HIS A 101 -2.22 8.66 3.12
C HIS A 101 -3.43 8.02 3.82
N ASN A 102 -3.35 6.75 4.24
CA ASN A 102 -4.45 5.98 4.80
C ASN A 102 -5.19 6.72 5.93
N LYS A 103 -4.47 7.22 6.94
CA LYS A 103 -5.08 7.95 8.06
C LYS A 103 -5.78 9.23 7.64
N THR A 104 -5.29 9.88 6.59
CA THR A 104 -5.93 11.09 6.05
C THR A 104 -7.19 10.72 5.28
N SER A 105 -7.18 9.62 4.52
CA SER A 105 -8.35 9.12 3.81
C SER A 105 -9.48 8.78 4.77
N LEU A 106 -9.19 7.98 5.80
CA LEU A 106 -10.18 7.54 6.79
C LEU A 106 -10.76 8.68 7.65
N SER A 107 -10.05 9.81 7.75
CA SER A 107 -10.52 10.99 8.50
C SER A 107 -11.15 12.07 7.62
N ASP A 108 -11.08 11.94 6.29
CA ASP A 108 -11.65 12.90 5.35
C ASP A 108 -13.14 12.59 5.14
N PRO A 109 -14.04 13.57 5.24
CA PRO A 109 -15.46 13.35 4.96
C PRO A 109 -15.74 12.99 3.49
N THR A 110 -14.79 13.24 2.60
CA THR A 110 -14.87 12.77 1.20
C THR A 110 -14.54 11.29 1.16
N LYS A 111 -15.50 10.46 0.80
CA LYS A 111 -15.28 9.04 0.56
C LYS A 111 -14.52 8.86 -0.75
N TYR A 112 -13.27 8.43 -0.69
CA TYR A 112 -12.46 8.13 -1.87
C TYR A 112 -12.67 6.69 -2.33
N ILE A 113 -12.48 6.43 -3.61
CA ILE A 113 -12.51 5.07 -4.18
C ILE A 113 -11.12 4.50 -4.05
N HIS A 114 -10.97 3.40 -3.30
CA HIS A 114 -9.71 2.69 -3.13
C HIS A 114 -9.77 1.27 -3.71
N PRO A 115 -8.68 0.81 -4.36
CA PRO A 115 -8.59 -0.58 -4.79
C PRO A 115 -8.35 -1.48 -3.58
N ILE A 116 -9.17 -2.53 -3.45
CA ILE A 116 -9.01 -3.58 -2.45
C ILE A 116 -8.97 -4.96 -3.08
N ILE A 117 -8.23 -5.86 -2.47
CA ILE A 117 -8.32 -7.29 -2.76
C ILE A 117 -9.31 -7.96 -1.83
N ARG A 118 -10.02 -8.93 -2.38
CA ARG A 118 -10.93 -9.82 -1.65
C ARG A 118 -10.66 -11.24 -2.12
N VAL A 119 -10.21 -12.15 -1.24
CA VAL A 119 -9.91 -13.54 -1.64
C VAL A 119 -10.67 -14.52 -0.76
N MET A 120 -11.57 -15.27 -1.36
CA MET A 120 -12.23 -16.38 -0.71
C MET A 120 -11.37 -17.62 -0.81
N LEU A 121 -11.14 -18.28 0.32
CA LEU A 121 -10.46 -19.56 0.40
C LEU A 121 -11.52 -20.65 0.47
N ILE A 122 -11.52 -21.57 -0.51
CA ILE A 122 -12.54 -22.62 -0.66
C ILE A 122 -11.88 -23.98 -0.67
N GLU A 123 -12.41 -24.91 0.10
CA GLU A 123 -11.99 -26.30 0.09
C GLU A 123 -13.12 -27.24 0.51
N ASN A 124 -13.36 -28.32 -0.26
CA ASN A 124 -14.34 -29.36 0.06
C ASN A 124 -15.74 -28.79 0.41
N ASN A 125 -16.25 -27.89 -0.42
CA ASN A 125 -17.56 -27.23 -0.21
C ASN A 125 -17.64 -26.44 1.11
N ARG A 126 -16.51 -25.94 1.59
CA ARG A 126 -16.39 -25.07 2.77
C ARG A 126 -15.67 -23.79 2.39
N ILE A 127 -15.99 -22.73 3.06
CA ILE A 127 -15.34 -21.41 2.90
C ILE A 127 -14.63 -21.08 4.21
N PHE A 128 -13.38 -20.66 4.11
CA PHE A 128 -12.62 -20.22 5.26
C PHE A 128 -12.88 -18.73 5.51
N LEU A 129 -13.46 -18.40 6.66
CA LEU A 129 -13.78 -17.04 7.05
C LEU A 129 -12.96 -16.61 8.25
N GLN A 130 -12.67 -15.32 8.30
CA GLN A 130 -12.07 -14.66 9.44
C GLN A 130 -13.10 -13.83 10.20
N LYS A 131 -12.95 -13.73 11.51
CA LYS A 131 -13.67 -12.77 12.33
C LYS A 131 -12.85 -11.52 12.48
N ARG A 132 -13.40 -10.37 12.06
CA ARG A 132 -12.73 -9.08 12.12
C ARG A 132 -12.46 -8.67 13.56
N CYS A 133 -11.36 -7.94 13.79
CA CYS A 133 -11.03 -7.45 15.12
C CYS A 133 -12.08 -6.45 15.63
N GLN A 134 -12.31 -6.43 16.95
CA GLN A 134 -13.23 -5.48 17.58
C GLN A 134 -12.78 -4.01 17.43
N GLN A 135 -11.52 -3.78 17.07
CA GLN A 135 -10.91 -2.47 16.88
C GLN A 135 -11.01 -1.96 15.43
N ASP A 136 -11.52 -2.79 14.51
CA ASP A 136 -11.70 -2.39 13.13
C ASP A 136 -12.76 -1.28 13.02
N LEU A 137 -12.50 -0.28 12.17
CA LEU A 137 -13.41 0.85 11.96
C LEU A 137 -14.70 0.45 11.24
N VAL A 138 -14.64 -0.59 10.42
CA VAL A 138 -15.75 -1.05 9.60
C VAL A 138 -16.05 -2.50 9.97
N TYR A 139 -17.31 -2.84 10.28
CA TYR A 139 -17.77 -4.17 10.65
C TYR A 139 -16.95 -4.84 11.77
N PRO A 140 -16.74 -4.21 12.96
CA PRO A 140 -16.02 -4.82 14.07
C PRO A 140 -16.70 -6.09 14.55
N GLY A 141 -15.94 -7.20 14.63
CA GLY A 141 -16.44 -8.48 15.12
C GLY A 141 -17.30 -9.29 14.16
N TYR A 142 -17.54 -8.82 12.93
CA TYR A 142 -18.26 -9.56 11.90
C TYR A 142 -17.37 -10.61 11.23
N TRP A 143 -17.99 -11.66 10.67
CA TRP A 143 -17.33 -12.64 9.83
C TRP A 143 -17.20 -12.12 8.41
N ASP A 144 -16.02 -12.27 7.85
CA ASP A 144 -15.64 -11.75 6.54
C ASP A 144 -14.78 -12.75 5.76
N THR A 145 -14.57 -12.48 4.49
CA THR A 145 -13.68 -13.30 3.64
C THR A 145 -12.27 -13.37 4.22
N ALA A 146 -11.56 -14.45 3.92
CA ALA A 146 -10.27 -14.76 4.52
C ALA A 146 -9.22 -13.66 4.31
N LEU A 147 -9.11 -13.13 3.09
CA LEU A 147 -8.16 -12.07 2.77
C LEU A 147 -8.90 -10.86 2.23
N SER A 148 -8.71 -9.73 2.90
CA SER A 148 -9.16 -8.42 2.47
C SER A 148 -8.13 -7.38 2.86
N ASN A 149 -7.66 -6.58 1.90
CA ASN A 149 -6.68 -5.52 2.17
C ASN A 149 -6.69 -4.47 1.05
N HIS A 150 -6.25 -3.25 1.38
CA HIS A 150 -6.01 -2.20 0.40
C HIS A 150 -4.75 -2.49 -0.42
N VAL A 151 -4.83 -2.23 -1.73
CA VAL A 151 -3.66 -2.22 -2.60
C VAL A 151 -2.91 -0.91 -2.36
N LYS A 152 -1.62 -0.99 -2.05
CA LYS A 152 -0.79 0.18 -1.78
C LYS A 152 -0.32 0.84 -3.07
N VAL A 153 0.10 2.09 -2.98
CA VAL A 153 0.77 2.76 -4.11
C VAL A 153 2.04 2.00 -4.49
N ASN A 154 2.23 1.78 -5.78
CA ASN A 154 3.31 0.98 -6.36
C ASN A 154 3.26 -0.53 -6.03
N GLU A 155 2.12 -1.03 -5.60
CA GLU A 155 1.87 -2.46 -5.40
C GLU A 155 0.90 -2.96 -6.48
N THR A 156 1.15 -4.13 -7.05
CA THR A 156 0.17 -4.79 -7.93
C THR A 156 -0.85 -5.56 -7.09
N VAL A 157 -1.97 -5.93 -7.71
CA VAL A 157 -3.01 -6.74 -7.05
C VAL A 157 -2.44 -8.08 -6.57
N GLU A 158 -1.59 -8.72 -7.36
CA GLU A 158 -0.94 -10.00 -7.01
C GLU A 158 0.04 -9.84 -5.84
N GLN A 159 0.80 -8.75 -5.83
CA GLN A 159 1.70 -8.43 -4.71
C GLN A 159 0.92 -8.19 -3.43
N CYS A 160 -0.21 -7.48 -3.51
CA CYS A 160 -1.10 -7.26 -2.37
C CYS A 160 -1.67 -8.59 -1.84
N ILE A 161 -2.11 -9.49 -2.71
CA ILE A 161 -2.60 -10.83 -2.33
C ILE A 161 -1.48 -11.62 -1.63
N SER A 162 -0.29 -11.68 -2.22
CA SER A 162 0.85 -12.43 -1.67
C SER A 162 1.27 -11.87 -0.31
N ARG A 163 1.35 -10.55 -0.17
CA ARG A 163 1.65 -9.87 1.09
C ARG A 163 0.61 -10.21 2.15
N THR A 164 -0.67 -10.03 1.84
CA THR A 164 -1.77 -10.25 2.78
C THR A 164 -1.87 -11.72 3.21
N ALA A 165 -1.69 -12.66 2.27
CA ALA A 165 -1.69 -14.09 2.56
C ALA A 165 -0.54 -14.49 3.49
N ASN A 166 0.65 -13.93 3.27
CA ASN A 166 1.81 -14.18 4.13
C ASN A 166 1.65 -13.53 5.52
N GLU A 167 1.22 -12.27 5.59
CA GLU A 167 1.05 -11.54 6.86
C GLU A 167 -0.02 -12.20 7.76
N ARG A 168 -1.14 -12.64 7.18
CA ARG A 168 -2.28 -13.16 7.94
C ARG A 168 -2.20 -14.65 8.25
N TYR A 169 -1.68 -15.45 7.31
CA TYR A 169 -1.72 -16.93 7.39
C TYR A 169 -0.38 -17.60 7.13
N GLY A 170 0.71 -16.87 6.94
CA GLY A 170 2.01 -17.46 6.61
C GLY A 170 2.09 -18.12 5.23
N ILE A 171 1.10 -17.91 4.37
CA ILE A 171 1.04 -18.50 3.03
C ILE A 171 2.03 -17.79 2.11
N LYS A 172 3.07 -18.48 1.68
CA LYS A 172 4.10 -17.91 0.79
C LYS A 172 3.69 -17.92 -0.68
N GLU A 173 2.91 -18.90 -1.09
CA GLU A 173 2.46 -19.05 -2.47
C GLU A 173 0.96 -19.34 -2.49
N LEU A 174 0.20 -18.41 -3.04
CA LEU A 174 -1.23 -18.57 -3.28
C LEU A 174 -1.49 -18.35 -4.76
N LYS A 175 -2.31 -19.21 -5.36
CA LYS A 175 -2.70 -19.14 -6.78
C LYS A 175 -4.19 -18.78 -6.88
N PRO A 176 -4.56 -17.53 -6.72
CA PRO A 176 -5.95 -17.13 -6.78
C PRO A 176 -6.44 -17.05 -8.22
N ILE A 177 -7.71 -17.33 -8.42
CA ILE A 177 -8.44 -17.20 -9.68
C ILE A 177 -9.28 -15.94 -9.55
N PHE A 178 -9.14 -15.02 -10.49
CA PHE A 178 -10.00 -13.82 -10.56
C PHE A 178 -11.44 -14.22 -10.90
N LEU A 179 -12.38 -13.71 -10.14
CA LEU A 179 -13.79 -13.99 -10.34
C LEU A 179 -14.54 -12.76 -10.89
N SER A 180 -14.39 -11.60 -10.26
CA SER A 180 -15.11 -10.38 -10.60
C SER A 180 -14.46 -9.15 -9.97
N ASN A 181 -14.86 -7.97 -10.45
CA ASN A 181 -14.66 -6.72 -9.73
C ASN A 181 -16.02 -6.04 -9.50
N TYR A 182 -16.11 -5.27 -8.44
CA TYR A 182 -17.33 -4.55 -8.09
C TYR A 182 -17.03 -3.32 -7.23
N MET A 183 -17.99 -2.38 -7.20
CA MET A 183 -17.95 -1.24 -6.29
C MET A 183 -18.76 -1.55 -5.03
N HIS A 184 -18.21 -1.18 -3.89
CA HIS A 184 -18.92 -1.27 -2.61
C HIS A 184 -18.69 -0.01 -1.80
N GLU A 185 -19.75 0.51 -1.19
CA GLU A 185 -19.69 1.66 -0.30
C GLU A 185 -19.66 1.19 1.16
N THR A 186 -18.73 1.76 1.93
CA THR A 186 -18.71 1.64 3.39
C THR A 186 -19.02 3.00 4.03
N ASP A 187 -19.10 3.05 5.35
CA ASP A 187 -19.31 4.31 6.07
C ASP A 187 -18.20 5.34 5.84
N VAL A 188 -16.97 4.89 5.55
CA VAL A 188 -15.77 5.74 5.49
C VAL A 188 -15.21 5.92 4.08
N GLU A 189 -15.43 4.98 3.15
CA GLU A 189 -14.83 4.98 1.82
C GLU A 189 -15.61 4.16 0.80
N TYR A 190 -15.24 4.27 -0.49
CA TYR A 190 -15.68 3.37 -1.55
C TYR A 190 -14.58 2.37 -1.88
N HIS A 191 -14.95 1.10 -1.99
CA HIS A 191 -14.07 0.03 -2.42
C HIS A 191 -14.25 -0.26 -3.91
N TYR A 192 -13.17 -0.25 -4.68
CA TYR A 192 -13.11 -0.93 -5.97
C TYR A 192 -12.50 -2.32 -5.70
N ALA A 193 -13.37 -3.28 -5.47
CA ALA A 193 -13.00 -4.61 -4.99
C ALA A 193 -12.66 -5.54 -6.14
N PHE A 194 -11.51 -6.22 -6.05
CA PHE A 194 -11.10 -7.32 -6.91
C PHE A 194 -11.33 -8.63 -6.17
N LEU A 195 -12.35 -9.38 -6.58
CA LEU A 195 -12.72 -10.66 -5.97
C LEU A 195 -11.99 -11.81 -6.62
N PHE A 196 -11.34 -12.61 -5.80
CA PHE A 196 -10.64 -13.83 -6.18
C PHE A 196 -11.13 -15.01 -5.35
N VAL A 197 -10.89 -16.19 -5.89
CA VAL A 197 -11.08 -17.47 -5.19
C VAL A 197 -9.78 -18.26 -5.24
N ALA A 198 -9.41 -18.89 -4.14
CA ALA A 198 -8.26 -19.78 -4.09
C ALA A 198 -8.66 -21.12 -3.44
N CYS A 199 -8.12 -22.21 -4.00
CA CYS A 199 -8.32 -23.58 -3.56
C CYS A 199 -6.98 -24.27 -3.37
N LYS A 200 -6.96 -25.45 -2.76
CA LYS A 200 -5.75 -26.23 -2.46
C LYS A 200 -4.81 -25.45 -1.55
N LEU A 201 -5.25 -25.24 -0.33
CA LEU A 201 -4.54 -24.43 0.66
C LEU A 201 -3.61 -25.30 1.50
N PRO A 202 -2.46 -24.76 1.93
CA PRO A 202 -1.67 -25.37 2.99
C PRO A 202 -2.45 -25.32 4.31
N ASP A 203 -1.92 -25.97 5.35
CA ASP A 203 -2.46 -25.81 6.70
C ASP A 203 -2.45 -24.32 7.09
N LEU A 204 -3.60 -23.84 7.53
CA LEU A 204 -3.81 -22.43 7.83
C LEU A 204 -3.63 -22.15 9.32
N GLU A 205 -2.56 -21.49 9.67
CA GLU A 205 -2.38 -20.86 10.97
C GLU A 205 -2.58 -19.35 10.84
N HIS A 206 -3.55 -18.78 11.57
CA HIS A 206 -3.80 -17.34 11.50
C HIS A 206 -2.96 -16.54 12.49
N ASN A 207 -2.52 -15.37 12.07
CA ASN A 207 -1.82 -14.42 12.91
C ASN A 207 -2.82 -13.67 13.80
N LYS A 208 -2.73 -13.87 15.12
CA LYS A 208 -3.63 -13.27 16.11
C LYS A 208 -3.54 -11.73 16.22
N GLU A 209 -2.51 -11.14 15.63
CA GLU A 209 -2.39 -9.68 15.56
C GLU A 209 -3.44 -9.05 14.61
N TYR A 210 -3.85 -9.80 13.57
CA TYR A 210 -4.76 -9.30 12.52
C TYR A 210 -6.14 -9.96 12.54
N ILE A 211 -6.30 -11.07 13.23
CA ILE A 211 -7.50 -11.91 13.13
C ILE A 211 -7.83 -12.47 14.52
N ASP A 212 -9.01 -12.16 15.03
CA ASP A 212 -9.48 -12.69 16.32
C ASP A 212 -9.71 -14.20 16.24
N HIS A 213 -10.49 -14.62 15.24
CA HIS A 213 -10.83 -16.00 14.97
C HIS A 213 -10.92 -16.26 13.48
N ALA A 214 -10.57 -17.47 13.07
CA ALA A 214 -10.79 -17.93 11.71
C ALA A 214 -11.19 -19.42 11.73
N LYS A 215 -12.13 -19.81 10.87
CA LYS A 215 -12.57 -21.20 10.77
C LYS A 215 -13.18 -21.51 9.41
N TRP A 216 -13.28 -22.78 9.11
CA TRP A 216 -14.04 -23.29 7.99
C TRP A 216 -15.54 -23.29 8.30
N TRP A 217 -16.31 -22.73 7.37
CA TRP A 217 -17.75 -22.76 7.38
C TRP A 217 -18.25 -23.63 6.23
N THR A 218 -19.21 -24.53 6.48
CA THR A 218 -19.93 -25.19 5.39
C THR A 218 -20.91 -24.21 4.74
N VAL A 219 -21.26 -24.45 3.47
CA VAL A 219 -22.28 -23.64 2.77
C VAL A 219 -23.57 -23.61 3.58
N GLN A 220 -24.01 -24.76 4.11
CA GLN A 220 -25.24 -24.84 4.94
C GLN A 220 -25.14 -23.97 6.20
N GLN A 221 -23.99 -23.97 6.91
CA GLN A 221 -23.81 -23.12 8.09
C GLN A 221 -23.88 -21.63 7.74
N ILE A 222 -23.39 -21.24 6.56
CA ILE A 222 -23.50 -19.84 6.12
C ILE A 222 -24.96 -19.52 5.82
N GLU A 223 -25.64 -20.37 5.06
CA GLU A 223 -27.06 -20.20 4.70
C GLU A 223 -27.97 -20.12 5.92
N ASP A 224 -27.77 -20.96 6.92
CA ASP A 224 -28.54 -20.96 8.18
C ASP A 224 -28.35 -19.66 8.98
N ASN A 225 -27.29 -18.91 8.72
CA ASN A 225 -26.92 -17.69 9.46
C ASN A 225 -27.03 -16.39 8.62
N LEU A 226 -27.56 -16.43 7.39
CA LEU A 226 -27.70 -15.24 6.54
C LEU A 226 -28.55 -14.12 7.17
N THR A 227 -29.47 -14.45 8.05
CA THR A 227 -30.37 -13.50 8.70
C THR A 227 -29.91 -13.05 10.09
N THR A 228 -28.75 -13.52 10.56
CA THR A 228 -28.30 -13.27 11.95
C THR A 228 -27.41 -12.04 12.11
N ASP A 229 -27.19 -11.29 11.03
CA ASP A 229 -26.36 -10.06 11.01
C ASP A 229 -24.94 -10.24 11.59
N ILE A 230 -24.33 -11.39 11.28
CA ILE A 230 -22.96 -11.70 11.73
C ILE A 230 -21.92 -11.62 10.60
N PHE A 231 -22.36 -11.49 9.36
CA PHE A 231 -21.50 -11.40 8.18
C PHE A 231 -21.45 -9.96 7.64
N THR A 232 -20.31 -9.60 7.05
CA THR A 232 -20.20 -8.31 6.35
C THR A 232 -21.04 -8.31 5.07
N ASP A 233 -21.57 -7.15 4.67
CA ASP A 233 -22.37 -7.00 3.43
C ASP A 233 -21.57 -7.38 2.19
N ASN A 234 -20.28 -7.07 2.18
CA ASN A 234 -19.36 -7.50 1.12
C ASN A 234 -19.35 -9.03 0.99
N PHE A 235 -19.14 -9.71 2.12
CA PHE A 235 -19.10 -11.17 2.11
C PHE A 235 -20.42 -11.78 1.63
N LEU A 236 -21.55 -11.26 2.07
CA LEU A 236 -22.86 -11.75 1.63
C LEU A 236 -23.02 -11.66 0.11
N SER A 237 -22.65 -10.51 -0.47
CA SER A 237 -22.71 -10.29 -1.92
C SER A 237 -21.73 -11.21 -2.68
N GLU A 238 -20.53 -11.41 -2.14
CA GLU A 238 -19.50 -12.28 -2.71
C GLU A 238 -19.88 -13.76 -2.62
N PHE A 239 -20.50 -14.16 -1.51
CA PHE A 239 -20.97 -15.56 -1.33
C PHE A 239 -21.99 -15.94 -2.40
N GLU A 240 -22.92 -15.03 -2.72
CA GLU A 240 -23.88 -15.26 -3.80
C GLU A 240 -23.19 -15.37 -5.18
N LEU A 241 -22.18 -14.53 -5.44
CA LEU A 241 -21.41 -14.61 -6.70
C LEU A 241 -20.68 -15.94 -6.83
N VAL A 242 -20.01 -16.39 -5.76
CA VAL A 242 -19.27 -17.66 -5.73
C VAL A 242 -20.22 -18.84 -5.86
N LYS A 243 -21.39 -18.80 -5.22
CA LYS A 243 -22.40 -19.83 -5.32
C LYS A 243 -22.91 -19.97 -6.77
N ARG A 244 -23.24 -18.85 -7.43
CA ARG A 244 -23.66 -18.84 -8.84
C ARG A 244 -22.59 -19.31 -9.82
N SER A 245 -21.31 -19.16 -9.49
CA SER A 245 -20.20 -19.60 -10.34
C SER A 245 -20.03 -21.12 -10.39
N GLY A 246 -20.67 -21.88 -9.50
CA GLY A 246 -20.55 -23.35 -9.39
C GLY A 246 -19.22 -23.81 -8.77
N LEU A 247 -18.36 -22.91 -8.32
CA LEU A 247 -17.05 -23.24 -7.75
C LEU A 247 -17.14 -24.01 -6.43
N LEU A 248 -18.24 -23.86 -5.71
CA LEU A 248 -18.48 -24.58 -4.45
C LEU A 248 -18.80 -26.04 -4.68
N GLU A 249 -19.59 -26.36 -5.72
CA GLU A 249 -20.08 -27.72 -6.00
C GLU A 249 -19.04 -28.60 -6.69
N SER A 250 -18.24 -28.00 -7.57
CA SER A 250 -17.32 -28.76 -8.43
C SER A 250 -16.11 -29.31 -7.69
N GLY A 251 -15.74 -28.75 -6.55
CA GLY A 251 -14.48 -29.07 -5.83
C GLY A 251 -13.23 -28.88 -6.69
N LYS A 252 -13.41 -28.44 -7.93
CA LYS A 252 -12.37 -28.26 -8.94
C LYS A 252 -12.19 -26.80 -9.25
N CYS A 253 -11.26 -26.17 -8.58
CA CYS A 253 -10.66 -24.92 -9.06
C CYS A 253 -9.77 -25.25 -10.27
N GLU A 254 -10.36 -25.54 -11.41
CA GLU A 254 -9.63 -25.59 -12.66
C GLU A 254 -9.48 -24.18 -13.21
N CYS A 255 -8.23 -23.75 -13.36
CA CYS A 255 -7.86 -22.48 -13.95
C CYS A 255 -8.38 -22.39 -15.38
N ASP A 256 -9.45 -21.66 -15.65
CA ASP A 256 -9.75 -21.18 -17.00
C ASP A 256 -8.80 -20.04 -17.33
N CYS A 257 -7.78 -20.31 -18.15
CA CYS A 257 -6.70 -19.37 -18.49
C CYS A 257 -7.18 -18.13 -19.25
N ARG A 258 -8.44 -18.02 -19.62
CA ARG A 258 -9.02 -16.91 -20.39
C ARG A 258 -9.25 -15.63 -19.57
N LEU A 259 -9.27 -15.71 -18.25
CA LEU A 259 -9.50 -14.55 -17.36
C LEU A 259 -8.22 -13.81 -16.97
N LYS A 260 -7.03 -14.37 -17.29
CA LYS A 260 -5.74 -13.74 -16.95
C LYS A 260 -5.45 -12.43 -17.69
N GLU A 261 -5.96 -12.25 -18.89
CA GLU A 261 -5.62 -11.09 -19.74
C GLU A 261 -6.36 -9.80 -19.37
N ALA A 262 -7.51 -9.87 -18.73
CA ALA A 262 -8.32 -8.69 -18.41
C ALA A 262 -7.81 -7.94 -17.16
N VAL A 263 -7.12 -8.63 -16.24
CA VAL A 263 -6.63 -8.04 -14.98
C VAL A 263 -5.20 -7.55 -15.07
N LEU A 264 -4.38 -8.15 -15.96
CA LEU A 264 -2.96 -7.83 -16.12
C LEU A 264 -2.67 -6.46 -16.73
N ASN A 265 -3.66 -5.79 -17.31
CA ASN A 265 -3.50 -4.46 -17.92
C ASN A 265 -3.79 -3.29 -16.97
N GLY A 266 -4.13 -3.56 -15.71
CA GLY A 266 -4.33 -2.56 -14.67
C GLY A 266 -3.11 -2.43 -13.77
N SER A 267 -2.02 -1.87 -14.27
CA SER A 267 -0.94 -1.36 -13.38
C SER A 267 -1.43 -0.07 -12.71
N PHE A 268 -1.62 -0.14 -11.41
CA PHE A 268 -1.97 1.00 -10.56
C PHE A 268 -0.73 1.77 -10.09
#